data_a6af06d632a364ed2003090aa3f96898
#
_entry.id   a6af06d632a364ed2003090aa3f96898
#
_cell.length_a   1.000
_cell.length_b   1.000
_cell.length_c   1.000
_cell.angle_alpha   90.00
_cell.angle_beta   90.00
_cell.angle_gamma   90.00
#
_symmetry.space_group_name_H-M   'P 1'
#
loop_
_entity.id
_entity.type
_entity.pdbx_description
1 polymer ?
#
loop_
_entity_poly.entity_id
_entity_poly.type
_entity_poly.pdbx_seq_one_letter_code
_entity_poly.pdbx_strand_id
1 'polypeptide(L)'
;MNTAIGPLPPLIVFDRVTKRYGDRAVLEQLSFVIARNDLVVLSGPAGTGKTTVIRLIAALERPTSGTIIVAGKPLAEIRQRALPHLRRSIGIVPQEVMLLDDRSVLENVALPVGAAGLSRGEARSRAATALHRVGLEDVDPGTLPARLSGSVRQRVAIARALVNRPALLLVDEPLTHLDDASAESVIKLLEQFVGAGVTVMLAAQNLPTLPARARIIGLAEGTTG
;
A
#
# COMPACT_ATOMS: atom_id res chain seq x y z
N MET A 1 -24.59 -17.48 -26.24
CA MET A 1 -23.73 -16.31 -26.56
C MET A 1 -22.75 -16.13 -25.41
N ASN A 2 -21.53 -16.63 -25.56
CA ASN A 2 -20.47 -16.54 -24.53
C ASN A 2 -19.74 -15.23 -24.78
N THR A 3 -20.11 -14.18 -24.08
CA THR A 3 -19.38 -12.92 -24.12
C THR A 3 -18.04 -13.15 -23.42
N ALA A 4 -16.99 -13.39 -24.20
CA ALA A 4 -15.63 -13.38 -23.70
C ALA A 4 -15.39 -12.01 -23.02
N ILE A 5 -15.38 -11.99 -21.70
CA ILE A 5 -14.98 -10.84 -20.92
C ILE A 5 -13.50 -10.65 -21.25
N GLY A 6 -13.17 -9.64 -22.04
CA GLY A 6 -11.79 -9.26 -22.32
C GLY A 6 -11.01 -9.03 -21.02
N PRO A 7 -9.67 -9.03 -21.07
CA PRO A 7 -8.85 -8.81 -19.87
C PRO A 7 -9.29 -7.54 -19.17
N LEU A 8 -9.49 -7.62 -17.85
CA LEU A 8 -9.86 -6.48 -17.03
C LEU A 8 -8.85 -5.33 -17.24
N PRO A 9 -9.32 -4.08 -17.30
CA PRO A 9 -8.42 -2.93 -17.46
C PRO A 9 -7.42 -2.88 -16.28
N PRO A 10 -6.22 -2.35 -16.53
CA PRO A 10 -5.21 -2.23 -15.51
C PRO A 10 -5.74 -1.47 -14.29
N LEU A 11 -5.20 -1.80 -13.11
CA LEU A 11 -5.61 -1.15 -11.87
C LEU A 11 -5.02 0.26 -11.76
N ILE A 12 -3.76 0.44 -12.19
CA ILE A 12 -3.04 1.72 -12.17
C ILE A 12 -2.41 1.95 -13.53
N VAL A 13 -2.50 3.18 -14.04
CA VAL A 13 -1.76 3.67 -15.20
C VAL A 13 -1.11 5.00 -14.83
N PHE A 14 0.19 5.09 -15.02
CA PHE A 14 0.94 6.34 -15.08
C PHE A 14 1.26 6.62 -16.54
N ASP A 15 0.88 7.79 -17.02
CA ASP A 15 1.17 8.26 -18.39
C ASP A 15 1.91 9.59 -18.31
N ARG A 16 3.22 9.55 -18.58
CA ARG A 16 4.16 10.69 -18.60
C ARG A 16 4.01 11.59 -17.36
N VAL A 17 3.94 10.98 -16.20
CA VAL A 17 3.74 11.67 -14.93
C VAL A 17 5.02 12.37 -14.50
N THR A 18 4.93 13.68 -14.31
CA THR A 18 5.99 14.51 -13.73
C THR A 18 5.54 15.05 -12.39
N LYS A 19 6.43 15.02 -11.40
CA LYS A 19 6.22 15.66 -10.10
C LYS A 19 7.42 16.51 -9.73
N ARG A 20 7.15 17.78 -9.47
CA ARG A 20 8.14 18.77 -9.00
C ARG A 20 7.76 19.29 -7.63
N TYR A 21 8.77 19.59 -6.82
CA TYR A 21 8.66 20.34 -5.57
C TYR A 21 9.55 21.58 -5.71
N GLY A 22 8.91 22.73 -5.92
CA GLY A 22 9.64 23.94 -6.36
C GLY A 22 10.34 23.66 -7.70
N ASP A 23 11.64 23.96 -7.75
CA ASP A 23 12.46 23.76 -8.96
C ASP A 23 12.98 22.32 -9.14
N ARG A 24 12.90 21.49 -8.08
CA ARG A 24 13.39 20.12 -8.13
C ARG A 24 12.33 19.18 -8.74
N ALA A 25 12.67 18.54 -9.86
CA ALA A 25 11.90 17.42 -10.37
C ALA A 25 12.29 16.15 -9.59
N VAL A 26 11.29 15.46 -9.06
CA VAL A 26 11.46 14.17 -8.36
C VAL A 26 11.05 13.01 -9.24
N LEU A 27 10.05 13.22 -10.08
CA LEU A 27 9.62 12.28 -11.12
C LEU A 27 9.56 13.04 -12.44
N GLU A 28 10.12 12.49 -13.51
CA GLU A 28 10.08 13.08 -14.85
C GLU A 28 9.50 12.09 -15.85
N GLN A 29 8.37 12.43 -16.45
CA GLN A 29 7.66 11.67 -17.48
C GLN A 29 7.52 10.16 -17.21
N LEU A 30 7.39 9.79 -15.94
CA LEU A 30 7.29 8.40 -15.51
C LEU A 30 6.03 7.74 -16.09
N SER A 31 6.23 6.61 -16.76
CA SER A 31 5.13 5.84 -17.36
C SER A 31 5.24 4.37 -16.99
N PHE A 32 4.17 3.81 -16.46
CA PHE A 32 4.03 2.38 -16.20
C PHE A 32 2.57 1.99 -16.00
N VAL A 33 2.33 0.69 -16.03
CA VAL A 33 0.99 0.11 -15.81
C VAL A 33 1.10 -0.98 -14.76
N ILE A 34 0.11 -1.08 -13.86
CA ILE A 34 -0.04 -2.17 -12.90
C ILE A 34 -1.35 -2.90 -13.17
N ALA A 35 -1.27 -4.19 -13.44
CA ALA A 35 -2.45 -5.02 -13.62
C ALA A 35 -3.08 -5.38 -12.25
N ARG A 36 -4.29 -5.92 -12.29
CA ARG A 36 -4.91 -6.45 -11.07
C ARG A 36 -4.18 -7.72 -10.64
N ASN A 37 -4.06 -7.91 -9.35
CA ASN A 37 -3.37 -9.05 -8.73
C ASN A 37 -1.86 -9.11 -9.05
N ASP A 38 -1.26 -7.98 -9.48
CA ASP A 38 0.20 -7.87 -9.60
C ASP A 38 0.85 -7.70 -8.23
N LEU A 39 2.05 -8.26 -8.11
CA LEU A 39 3.04 -7.86 -7.11
C LEU A 39 4.09 -6.99 -7.81
N VAL A 40 4.13 -5.72 -7.50
CA VAL A 40 5.07 -4.76 -8.09
C VAL A 40 6.04 -4.28 -7.03
N VAL A 41 7.32 -4.37 -7.33
CA VAL A 41 8.39 -3.77 -6.54
C VAL A 41 8.84 -2.48 -7.21
N LEU A 42 8.63 -1.37 -6.53
CA LEU A 42 9.16 -0.07 -6.91
C LEU A 42 10.54 0.08 -6.27
N SER A 43 11.59 -0.14 -7.06
CA SER A 43 12.97 -0.17 -6.58
C SER A 43 13.73 1.09 -6.97
N GLY A 44 14.67 1.50 -6.15
CA GLY A 44 15.57 2.62 -6.41
C GLY A 44 16.21 3.17 -5.14
N PRO A 45 17.30 3.95 -5.24
CA PRO A 45 17.95 4.59 -4.10
C PRO A 45 17.01 5.48 -3.26
N ALA A 46 17.49 5.92 -2.11
CA ALA A 46 16.77 6.92 -1.31
C ALA A 46 16.59 8.22 -2.12
N GLY A 47 15.43 8.86 -1.99
CA GLY A 47 15.17 10.14 -2.65
C GLY A 47 14.77 10.08 -4.13
N THR A 48 14.67 8.88 -4.75
CA THR A 48 14.24 8.71 -6.16
C THR A 48 12.74 8.88 -6.40
N GLY A 49 11.95 9.16 -5.35
CA GLY A 49 10.52 9.44 -5.50
C GLY A 49 9.60 8.25 -5.25
N LYS A 50 10.06 7.13 -4.69
CA LYS A 50 9.22 5.97 -4.36
C LYS A 50 8.00 6.34 -3.52
N THR A 51 8.21 7.04 -2.40
CA THR A 51 7.14 7.57 -1.55
C THR A 51 6.23 8.54 -2.30
N THR A 52 6.80 9.35 -3.22
CA THR A 52 6.03 10.27 -4.07
C THR A 52 5.07 9.50 -4.99
N VAL A 53 5.51 8.41 -5.61
CA VAL A 53 4.64 7.54 -6.41
C VAL A 53 3.48 7.01 -5.57
N ILE A 54 3.74 6.51 -4.36
CA ILE A 54 2.72 6.02 -3.42
C ILE A 54 1.71 7.13 -3.09
N ARG A 55 2.19 8.34 -2.76
CA ARG A 55 1.33 9.50 -2.44
C ARG A 55 0.47 9.94 -3.61
N LEU A 56 1.01 9.88 -4.82
CA LEU A 56 0.27 10.20 -6.05
C LEU A 56 -0.84 9.18 -6.31
N ILE A 57 -0.57 7.87 -6.20
CA ILE A 57 -1.58 6.81 -6.37
C ILE A 57 -2.69 6.94 -5.33
N ALA A 58 -2.34 7.25 -4.09
CA ALA A 58 -3.29 7.46 -3.00
C ALA A 58 -4.06 8.79 -3.09
N ALA A 59 -3.80 9.60 -4.12
CA ALA A 59 -4.34 10.95 -4.27
C ALA A 59 -4.11 11.84 -3.04
N LEU A 60 -3.01 11.62 -2.32
CA LEU A 60 -2.53 12.50 -1.25
C LEU A 60 -1.83 13.71 -1.82
N GLU A 61 -1.26 13.57 -3.01
CA GLU A 61 -0.66 14.63 -3.81
C GLU A 61 -1.20 14.60 -5.24
N ARG A 62 -0.96 15.67 -5.99
CA ARG A 62 -1.27 15.77 -7.41
C ARG A 62 0.02 15.77 -8.23
N PRO A 63 0.02 15.19 -9.44
CA PRO A 63 1.14 15.35 -10.35
C PRO A 63 1.24 16.81 -10.82
N THR A 64 2.44 17.23 -11.23
CA THR A 64 2.65 18.53 -11.87
C THR A 64 2.17 18.50 -13.32
N SER A 65 2.39 17.37 -14.01
CA SER A 65 1.88 17.08 -15.35
C SER A 65 1.75 15.57 -15.57
N GLY A 66 1.13 15.17 -16.68
CA GLY A 66 0.83 13.77 -16.98
C GLY A 66 -0.48 13.31 -16.35
N THR A 67 -0.83 12.05 -16.56
CA THR A 67 -2.12 11.48 -16.12
C THR A 67 -1.90 10.24 -15.27
N ILE A 68 -2.66 10.17 -14.17
CA ILE A 68 -2.73 8.97 -13.32
C ILE A 68 -4.15 8.45 -13.34
N ILE A 69 -4.30 7.16 -13.71
CA ILE A 69 -5.59 6.47 -13.70
C ILE A 69 -5.54 5.40 -12.61
N VAL A 70 -6.54 5.37 -11.74
CA VAL A 70 -6.72 4.35 -10.71
C VAL A 70 -8.10 3.71 -10.87
N ALA A 71 -8.13 2.39 -10.98
CA ALA A 71 -9.36 1.62 -11.21
C ALA A 71 -10.21 2.17 -12.38
N GLY A 72 -9.54 2.56 -13.47
CA GLY A 72 -10.16 3.07 -14.69
C GLY A 72 -10.64 4.53 -14.63
N LYS A 73 -10.33 5.26 -13.54
CA LYS A 73 -10.72 6.67 -13.38
C LYS A 73 -9.49 7.58 -13.28
N PRO A 74 -9.36 8.62 -14.12
CA PRO A 74 -8.33 9.63 -13.97
C PRO A 74 -8.45 10.33 -12.61
N LEU A 75 -7.37 10.40 -11.85
CA LEU A 75 -7.38 11.02 -10.52
C LEU A 75 -7.74 12.52 -10.57
N ALA A 76 -7.39 13.19 -11.66
CA ALA A 76 -7.71 14.61 -11.88
C ALA A 76 -9.23 14.88 -11.94
N GLU A 77 -10.04 13.89 -12.39
CA GLU A 77 -11.48 14.00 -12.52
C GLU A 77 -12.23 13.64 -11.23
N ILE A 78 -11.53 13.06 -10.25
CA ILE A 78 -12.16 12.66 -8.99
C ILE A 78 -12.45 13.91 -8.15
N ARG A 79 -13.74 14.15 -7.92
CA ARG A 79 -14.19 15.26 -7.09
C ARG A 79 -13.67 15.09 -5.64
N GLN A 80 -13.34 16.19 -4.97
CA GLN A 80 -12.84 16.21 -3.59
C GLN A 80 -13.66 15.33 -2.63
N ARG A 81 -15.00 15.38 -2.72
CA ARG A 81 -15.92 14.58 -1.91
C ARG A 81 -15.83 13.07 -2.14
N ALA A 82 -15.28 12.62 -3.27
CA ALA A 82 -15.12 11.21 -3.60
C ALA A 82 -13.73 10.65 -3.21
N LEU A 83 -12.74 11.49 -2.91
CA LEU A 83 -11.41 11.07 -2.48
C LEU A 83 -11.42 10.17 -1.23
N PRO A 84 -12.25 10.41 -0.20
CA PRO A 84 -12.32 9.49 0.95
C PRO A 84 -12.75 8.07 0.55
N HIS A 85 -13.65 7.92 -0.43
CA HIS A 85 -14.06 6.60 -0.93
C HIS A 85 -12.93 5.90 -1.68
N LEU A 86 -12.19 6.62 -2.53
CA LEU A 86 -11.01 6.09 -3.20
C LEU A 86 -9.98 5.62 -2.16
N ARG A 87 -9.64 6.44 -1.17
CA ARG A 87 -8.64 6.12 -0.17
C ARG A 87 -9.02 4.92 0.70
N ARG A 88 -10.32 4.67 0.93
CA ARG A 88 -10.78 3.46 1.63
C ARG A 88 -10.59 2.19 0.81
N SER A 89 -10.55 2.30 -0.52
CA SER A 89 -10.26 1.16 -1.41
C SER A 89 -8.76 0.90 -1.60
N ILE A 90 -7.91 1.71 -0.98
CA ILE A 90 -6.44 1.60 -1.01
C ILE A 90 -5.95 1.44 0.42
N GLY A 91 -5.25 0.34 0.70
CA GLY A 91 -4.49 0.17 1.94
C GLY A 91 -3.13 0.84 1.80
N ILE A 92 -2.71 1.58 2.82
CA ILE A 92 -1.41 2.24 2.83
C ILE A 92 -0.67 1.86 4.10
N VAL A 93 0.55 1.34 3.94
CA VAL A 93 1.51 1.12 5.02
C VAL A 93 2.65 2.10 4.79
N PRO A 94 2.76 3.17 5.58
CA PRO A 94 3.83 4.15 5.44
C PRO A 94 5.17 3.60 5.96
N GLN A 95 6.26 4.23 5.54
CA GLN A 95 7.62 3.88 5.97
C GLN A 95 7.78 3.90 7.49
N GLU A 96 7.28 4.93 8.15
CA GLU A 96 7.19 4.95 9.61
C GLU A 96 5.87 4.31 10.05
N VAL A 97 5.99 3.23 10.82
CA VAL A 97 4.82 2.56 11.39
C VAL A 97 4.21 3.43 12.48
N MET A 98 3.30 4.31 12.08
CA MET A 98 2.58 5.19 13.01
C MET A 98 1.38 4.45 13.61
N LEU A 99 1.61 3.63 14.64
CA LEU A 99 0.54 3.14 15.50
C LEU A 99 0.25 4.19 16.57
N LEU A 100 -1.00 4.30 16.99
CA LEU A 100 -1.39 5.15 18.10
C LEU A 100 -0.97 4.46 19.40
N ASP A 101 -0.05 5.05 20.13
CA ASP A 101 0.57 4.45 21.32
C ASP A 101 -0.41 4.35 22.52
N ASP A 102 -1.45 5.19 22.54
CA ASP A 102 -2.54 5.18 23.53
C ASP A 102 -3.68 4.21 23.18
N ARG A 103 -3.57 3.48 22.07
CA ARG A 103 -4.55 2.53 21.57
C ARG A 103 -3.99 1.12 21.52
N SER A 104 -4.81 0.15 21.86
CA SER A 104 -4.43 -1.26 21.74
C SER A 104 -4.24 -1.69 20.30
N VAL A 105 -3.63 -2.86 20.08
CA VAL A 105 -3.48 -3.50 18.76
C VAL A 105 -4.82 -3.55 18.03
N LEU A 106 -5.86 -4.07 18.70
CA LEU A 106 -7.18 -4.20 18.11
C LEU A 106 -7.78 -2.84 17.73
N GLU A 107 -7.63 -1.85 18.60
CA GLU A 107 -8.15 -0.50 18.35
C GLU A 107 -7.41 0.18 17.20
N ASN A 108 -6.08 0.03 17.12
CA ASN A 108 -5.31 0.53 15.98
C ASN A 108 -5.80 -0.03 14.64
N VAL A 109 -6.06 -1.34 14.58
CA VAL A 109 -6.55 -1.98 13.35
C VAL A 109 -8.01 -1.63 13.07
N ALA A 110 -8.83 -1.39 14.10
CA ALA A 110 -10.25 -1.04 13.95
C ALA A 110 -10.49 0.40 13.46
N LEU A 111 -9.52 1.32 13.64
CA LEU A 111 -9.66 2.74 13.33
C LEU A 111 -10.22 3.05 11.93
N PRO A 112 -9.68 2.47 10.83
CA PRO A 112 -10.17 2.80 9.48
C PRO A 112 -11.62 2.36 9.25
N VAL A 113 -12.07 1.32 9.94
CA VAL A 113 -13.45 0.81 9.84
C VAL A 113 -14.41 1.75 10.56
N GLY A 114 -14.03 2.21 11.77
CA GLY A 114 -14.79 3.23 12.52
C GLY A 114 -14.91 4.54 11.75
N ALA A 115 -13.81 4.99 11.12
CA ALA A 115 -13.82 6.17 10.26
C ALA A 115 -14.66 6.00 8.98
N ALA A 116 -14.97 4.77 8.58
CA ALA A 116 -15.91 4.47 7.50
C ALA A 116 -17.37 4.49 7.94
N GLY A 117 -17.67 4.74 9.24
CA GLY A 117 -19.02 4.85 9.79
C GLY A 117 -19.65 3.52 10.21
N LEU A 118 -18.88 2.43 10.29
CA LEU A 118 -19.40 1.14 10.75
C LEU A 118 -19.49 1.09 12.29
N SER A 119 -20.32 0.19 12.79
CA SER A 119 -20.50 0.02 14.22
C SER A 119 -19.21 -0.43 14.92
N ARG A 120 -19.08 -0.11 16.22
CA ARG A 120 -17.93 -0.53 17.03
C ARG A 120 -17.76 -2.06 17.05
N GLY A 121 -18.85 -2.81 17.09
CA GLY A 121 -18.84 -4.28 17.06
C GLY A 121 -18.28 -4.82 15.75
N GLU A 122 -18.74 -4.27 14.62
CA GLU A 122 -18.25 -4.65 13.30
C GLU A 122 -16.79 -4.25 13.09
N ALA A 123 -16.40 -3.07 13.56
CA ALA A 123 -15.00 -2.63 13.48
C ALA A 123 -14.06 -3.58 14.25
N ARG A 124 -14.44 -4.01 15.46
CA ARG A 124 -13.68 -4.99 16.25
C ARG A 124 -13.61 -6.35 15.57
N SER A 125 -14.72 -6.85 15.03
CA SER A 125 -14.76 -8.13 14.32
C SER A 125 -13.87 -8.14 13.08
N ARG A 126 -13.94 -7.08 12.27
CA ARG A 126 -13.07 -6.94 11.09
C ARG A 126 -11.60 -6.81 11.48
N ALA A 127 -11.30 -6.08 12.55
CA ALA A 127 -9.93 -5.94 13.05
C ALA A 127 -9.36 -7.28 13.53
N ALA A 128 -10.13 -8.07 14.29
CA ALA A 128 -9.70 -9.42 14.69
C ALA A 128 -9.43 -10.32 13.50
N THR A 129 -10.30 -10.30 12.48
CA THR A 129 -10.09 -11.03 11.22
C THR A 129 -8.81 -10.55 10.50
N ALA A 130 -8.55 -9.24 10.48
CA ALA A 130 -7.35 -8.70 9.83
C ALA A 130 -6.07 -9.09 10.58
N LEU A 131 -6.09 -9.10 11.92
CA LEU A 131 -4.97 -9.58 12.75
C LEU A 131 -4.66 -11.06 12.50
N HIS A 132 -5.68 -11.90 12.45
CA HIS A 132 -5.52 -13.32 12.11
C HIS A 132 -4.86 -13.49 10.73
N ARG A 133 -5.27 -12.70 9.72
CA ARG A 133 -4.72 -12.77 8.36
C ARG A 133 -3.24 -12.42 8.27
N VAL A 134 -2.71 -11.68 9.23
CA VAL A 134 -1.28 -11.33 9.26
C VAL A 134 -0.49 -12.21 10.23
N GLY A 135 -1.10 -13.30 10.75
CA GLY A 135 -0.47 -14.24 11.67
C GLY A 135 -0.21 -13.64 13.06
N LEU A 136 -1.18 -12.89 13.58
CA LEU A 136 -1.15 -12.28 14.91
C LEU A 136 -2.32 -12.75 15.79
N GLU A 137 -2.81 -13.97 15.59
CA GLU A 137 -3.86 -14.58 16.39
C GLU A 137 -3.48 -14.78 17.86
N ASP A 138 -2.20 -15.01 18.13
CA ASP A 138 -1.66 -15.25 19.48
C ASP A 138 -1.30 -13.94 20.20
N VAL A 139 -1.39 -12.80 19.54
CA VAL A 139 -1.12 -11.50 20.17
C VAL A 139 -2.38 -11.03 20.91
N ASP A 140 -2.25 -10.79 22.23
CA ASP A 140 -3.35 -10.20 22.99
C ASP A 140 -3.82 -8.89 22.34
N PRO A 141 -5.08 -8.83 21.91
CA PRO A 141 -5.66 -7.66 21.23
C PRO A 141 -5.65 -6.39 22.07
N GLY A 142 -5.53 -6.52 23.42
CA GLY A 142 -5.38 -5.40 24.34
C GLY A 142 -3.96 -4.82 24.45
N THR A 143 -2.97 -5.47 23.86
CA THR A 143 -1.56 -5.04 23.96
C THR A 143 -1.36 -3.67 23.33
N LEU A 144 -0.58 -2.80 23.99
CA LEU A 144 -0.18 -1.50 23.47
C LEU A 144 1.05 -1.61 22.54
N PRO A 145 1.17 -0.74 21.51
CA PRO A 145 2.27 -0.78 20.55
C PRO A 145 3.67 -0.76 21.15
N ALA A 146 3.85 -0.07 22.26
CA ALA A 146 5.16 0.02 22.95
C ALA A 146 5.71 -1.35 23.43
N ARG A 147 4.84 -2.35 23.58
CA ARG A 147 5.22 -3.71 24.01
C ARG A 147 5.49 -4.67 22.87
N LEU A 148 5.37 -4.21 21.62
CA LEU A 148 5.52 -5.04 20.43
C LEU A 148 6.93 -4.94 19.85
N SER A 149 7.43 -6.05 19.32
CA SER A 149 8.64 -6.04 18.48
C SER A 149 8.39 -5.27 17.16
N GLY A 150 9.46 -4.86 16.48
CA GLY A 150 9.37 -4.16 15.21
C GLY A 150 8.60 -4.94 14.14
N SER A 151 8.84 -6.25 14.04
CA SER A 151 8.16 -7.13 13.09
C SER A 151 6.65 -7.27 13.39
N VAL A 152 6.27 -7.34 14.67
CA VAL A 152 4.85 -7.38 15.06
C VAL A 152 4.18 -6.04 14.78
N ARG A 153 4.83 -4.91 15.11
CA ARG A 153 4.32 -3.56 14.77
C ARG A 153 4.07 -3.41 13.28
N GLN A 154 4.99 -3.93 12.44
CA GLN A 154 4.84 -3.92 10.98
C GLN A 154 3.62 -4.72 10.53
N ARG A 155 3.42 -5.92 11.07
CA ARG A 155 2.23 -6.74 10.75
C ARG A 155 0.93 -6.09 11.21
N VAL A 156 0.91 -5.42 12.38
CA VAL A 156 -0.26 -4.62 12.84
C VAL A 156 -0.57 -3.50 11.85
N ALA A 157 0.45 -2.79 11.33
CA ALA A 157 0.26 -1.75 10.33
C ALA A 157 -0.32 -2.32 9.01
N ILE A 158 0.16 -3.48 8.58
CA ILE A 158 -0.38 -4.19 7.42
C ILE A 158 -1.84 -4.61 7.68
N ALA A 159 -2.16 -5.18 8.85
CA ALA A 159 -3.54 -5.52 9.22
C ALA A 159 -4.46 -4.30 9.19
N ARG A 160 -4.00 -3.16 9.73
CA ARG A 160 -4.72 -1.88 9.68
C ARG A 160 -4.99 -1.41 8.26
N ALA A 161 -4.02 -1.56 7.36
CA ALA A 161 -4.18 -1.21 5.96
C ALA A 161 -5.18 -2.12 5.22
N LEU A 162 -5.28 -3.39 5.63
CA LEU A 162 -6.13 -4.41 4.99
C LEU A 162 -7.54 -4.51 5.56
N VAL A 163 -7.83 -3.90 6.70
CA VAL A 163 -9.11 -4.08 7.45
C VAL A 163 -10.35 -3.70 6.63
N ASN A 164 -10.23 -2.74 5.71
CA ASN A 164 -11.29 -2.34 4.78
C ASN A 164 -11.34 -3.19 3.50
N ARG A 165 -10.56 -4.28 3.41
CA ARG A 165 -10.47 -5.17 2.24
C ARG A 165 -10.16 -4.40 0.95
N PRO A 166 -9.07 -3.64 0.91
CA PRO A 166 -8.72 -2.85 -0.25
C PRO A 166 -8.35 -3.74 -1.44
N ALA A 167 -8.60 -3.25 -2.66
CA ALA A 167 -8.16 -3.90 -3.88
C ALA A 167 -6.66 -3.65 -4.18
N LEU A 168 -6.09 -2.63 -3.55
CA LEU A 168 -4.70 -2.20 -3.71
C LEU A 168 -4.06 -1.97 -2.34
N LEU A 169 -2.90 -2.55 -2.13
CA LEU A 169 -2.05 -2.32 -0.96
C LEU A 169 -0.75 -1.64 -1.41
N LEU A 170 -0.51 -0.46 -0.88
CA LEU A 170 0.71 0.33 -1.09
C LEU A 170 1.56 0.23 0.18
N VAL A 171 2.79 -0.23 0.04
CA VAL A 171 3.68 -0.49 1.19
C VAL A 171 4.99 0.25 0.95
N ASP A 172 5.30 1.21 1.79
CA ASP A 172 6.48 2.06 1.66
C ASP A 172 7.58 1.60 2.62
N GLU A 173 8.70 1.10 2.09
CA GLU A 173 9.89 0.66 2.81
C GLU A 173 9.61 -0.21 4.06
N PRO A 174 8.77 -1.28 3.97
CA PRO A 174 8.31 -2.02 5.15
C PRO A 174 9.39 -2.88 5.80
N LEU A 175 10.52 -3.05 5.15
CA LEU A 175 11.60 -3.95 5.57
C LEU A 175 12.72 -3.20 6.29
N THR A 176 12.66 -1.88 6.31
CA THR A 176 13.65 -1.04 7.01
C THR A 176 13.62 -1.36 8.51
N HIS A 177 14.78 -1.64 9.09
CA HIS A 177 14.94 -2.03 10.49
C HIS A 177 14.45 -3.43 10.88
N LEU A 178 14.15 -4.32 9.91
CA LEU A 178 13.88 -5.72 10.16
C LEU A 178 15.16 -6.56 9.88
N ASP A 179 15.33 -7.63 10.64
CA ASP A 179 16.28 -8.68 10.28
C ASP A 179 15.79 -9.46 9.06
N ASP A 180 16.70 -10.22 8.41
CA ASP A 180 16.41 -10.91 7.17
C ASP A 180 15.24 -11.90 7.28
N ALA A 181 15.14 -12.63 8.41
CA ALA A 181 14.05 -13.59 8.63
C ALA A 181 12.69 -12.89 8.78
N SER A 182 12.65 -11.76 9.49
CA SER A 182 11.46 -10.92 9.63
C SER A 182 11.08 -10.31 8.29
N ALA A 183 12.05 -9.82 7.51
CA ALA A 183 11.85 -9.25 6.18
C ALA A 183 11.27 -10.30 5.22
N GLU A 184 11.84 -11.50 5.15
CA GLU A 184 11.28 -12.61 4.36
C GLU A 184 9.86 -12.95 4.76
N SER A 185 9.57 -12.96 6.06
CA SER A 185 8.24 -13.25 6.58
C SER A 185 7.20 -12.21 6.13
N VAL A 186 7.58 -10.92 6.09
CA VAL A 186 6.74 -9.84 5.56
C VAL A 186 6.54 -10.01 4.05
N ILE A 187 7.59 -10.33 3.30
CA ILE A 187 7.50 -10.58 1.84
C ILE A 187 6.52 -11.73 1.55
N LYS A 188 6.67 -12.87 2.22
CA LYS A 188 5.76 -14.02 2.08
C LYS A 188 4.31 -13.66 2.40
N LEU A 189 4.10 -12.83 3.42
CA LEU A 189 2.77 -12.33 3.77
C LEU A 189 2.17 -11.48 2.64
N LEU A 190 2.96 -10.60 2.02
CA LEU A 190 2.50 -9.79 0.88
C LEU A 190 2.17 -10.66 -0.34
N GLU A 191 2.96 -11.71 -0.62
CA GLU A 191 2.67 -12.69 -1.68
C GLU A 191 1.36 -13.44 -1.43
N GLN A 192 1.06 -13.80 -0.18
CA GLN A 192 -0.22 -14.44 0.18
C GLN A 192 -1.41 -13.51 -0.12
N PHE A 193 -1.29 -12.20 0.12
CA PHE A 193 -2.36 -11.25 -0.23
C PHE A 193 -2.55 -11.11 -1.74
N VAL A 194 -1.48 -11.18 -2.52
CA VAL A 194 -1.59 -11.23 -3.98
C VAL A 194 -2.33 -12.50 -4.41
N GLY A 195 -2.00 -13.65 -3.82
CA GLY A 195 -2.72 -14.91 -4.04
C GLY A 195 -4.21 -14.85 -3.66
N ALA A 196 -4.57 -13.96 -2.71
CA ALA A 196 -5.94 -13.69 -2.31
C ALA A 196 -6.64 -12.59 -3.14
N GLY A 197 -6.02 -12.12 -4.22
CA GLY A 197 -6.61 -11.16 -5.17
C GLY A 197 -6.35 -9.69 -4.86
N VAL A 198 -5.46 -9.37 -3.93
CA VAL A 198 -5.03 -8.00 -3.66
C VAL A 198 -3.87 -7.63 -4.58
N THR A 199 -3.93 -6.47 -5.21
CA THR A 199 -2.77 -5.92 -5.93
C THR A 199 -1.83 -5.28 -4.91
N VAL A 200 -0.54 -5.57 -4.98
CA VAL A 200 0.44 -5.05 -4.02
C VAL A 200 1.53 -4.27 -4.75
N MET A 201 1.78 -3.05 -4.31
CA MET A 201 2.98 -2.27 -4.68
C MET A 201 3.85 -2.12 -3.43
N LEU A 202 5.05 -2.64 -3.49
CA LEU A 202 6.08 -2.57 -2.47
C LEU A 202 7.17 -1.61 -2.93
N ALA A 203 7.35 -0.48 -2.26
CA ALA A 203 8.52 0.37 -2.45
C ALA A 203 9.64 -0.12 -1.53
N ALA A 204 10.82 -0.38 -2.09
CA ALA A 204 11.98 -0.81 -1.32
C ALA A 204 13.29 -0.37 -1.98
N GLN A 205 14.31 -0.07 -1.18
CA GLN A 205 15.67 0.17 -1.68
C GLN A 205 16.40 -1.15 -1.90
N ASN A 206 16.34 -2.02 -0.90
CA ASN A 206 16.97 -3.32 -0.89
C ASN A 206 15.93 -4.37 -0.53
N LEU A 207 15.98 -5.50 -1.20
CA LEU A 207 15.19 -6.68 -0.88
C LEU A 207 16.16 -7.82 -0.59
N PRO A 208 16.05 -8.49 0.58
CA PRO A 208 16.86 -9.67 0.87
C PRO A 208 16.58 -10.80 -0.11
N THR A 209 15.33 -10.91 -0.54
CA THR A 209 14.86 -11.89 -1.52
C THR A 209 13.82 -11.23 -2.42
N LEU A 210 13.97 -11.37 -3.74
CA LEU A 210 12.98 -10.90 -4.68
C LEU A 210 11.82 -11.90 -4.71
N PRO A 211 10.55 -11.44 -4.51
CA PRO A 211 9.39 -12.33 -4.64
C PRO A 211 9.31 -12.94 -6.04
N ALA A 212 9.04 -14.25 -6.13
CA ALA A 212 9.16 -15.02 -7.38
C ALA A 212 8.27 -14.51 -8.53
N ARG A 213 7.19 -13.79 -8.22
CA ARG A 213 6.24 -13.22 -9.19
C ARG A 213 6.27 -11.68 -9.24
N ALA A 214 7.26 -11.06 -8.61
CA ALA A 214 7.33 -9.61 -8.58
C ALA A 214 7.80 -9.05 -9.92
N ARG A 215 7.08 -8.04 -10.40
CA ARG A 215 7.53 -7.19 -11.47
C ARG A 215 8.25 -5.98 -10.88
N ILE A 216 9.44 -5.68 -11.37
CA ILE A 216 10.25 -4.55 -10.88
C ILE A 216 9.98 -3.33 -11.74
N ILE A 217 9.74 -2.20 -11.10
CA ILE A 217 9.78 -0.86 -11.70
C ILE A 217 10.95 -0.13 -11.05
N GLY A 218 12.01 0.12 -11.82
CA GLY A 218 13.19 0.85 -11.35
C GLY A 218 12.95 2.35 -11.40
N LEU A 219 13.28 3.06 -10.31
CA LEU A 219 13.40 4.51 -10.29
C LEU A 219 14.88 4.86 -10.14
N ALA A 220 15.44 5.64 -11.09
CA ALA A 220 16.75 6.22 -10.98
C ALA A 220 16.63 7.73 -10.69
N GLU A 221 17.67 8.38 -10.21
CA GLU A 221 17.69 9.84 -10.08
C GLU A 221 17.49 10.47 -11.47
N GLY A 222 16.46 11.30 -11.61
CA GLY A 222 16.13 11.95 -12.89
C GLY A 222 15.53 11.02 -13.95
N THR A 223 14.78 9.98 -13.55
CA THR A 223 14.29 8.96 -14.49
C THR A 223 13.29 9.52 -15.48
N THR A 224 13.75 9.64 -16.74
CA THR A 224 12.91 9.49 -17.93
C THR A 224 12.73 7.98 -18.15
N GLY A 225 11.50 7.48 -17.97
CA GLY A 225 11.13 6.10 -18.29
C GLY A 225 10.99 5.89 -19.77
#